data_0e1c966901f2f809284584c5af465058
#
_entry.id   0e1c966901f2f809284584c5af465058
#
_cell.length_a   1.000
_cell.length_b   1.000
_cell.length_c   1.000
_cell.angle_alpha   90.00
_cell.angle_beta   90.00
_cell.angle_gamma   90.00
#
_symmetry.space_group_name_H-M   'P 1'
#
loop_
_entity.id
_entity.type
_entity.pdbx_description
1 polymer ?
#
loop_
_entity_poly.entity_id
_entity_poly.type
_entity_poly.pdbx_seq_one_letter_code
_entity_poly.pdbx_strand_id
1 'polypeptide(L)'
;MSTKHAKAAEKFLENPVMAAWHNETLWMVRAKRDKMSKEVPEWEELRDKACALKLYSNSHLEELLLEFEKNATANGAIVHWAKDAEEYRAIVYEILSSHGVKHFVKSKSMLAEECELNPFLIEKGIDVVESDLGERILQLMNLAPSHIVLPAIHIKREQVGELFEKEMGTEKGNFDPTYLTHAARKSLRNIFLNAEAAMTGANFAVASTGDIVVCTNEGNADMGTSCPTLNIAAFGMEKIVPDMEALGVFTRLLARSATGQPITTYTSQYRNPREGGEYHIIIVDNGRSALLAHPDHIKTLNCIRCGACMNTCPVYRRSGGYSYTYFIPGPIGINLGMAHDPEKYYDNLSACSLCMSCSDVCPAKVDLAEQIYKWRQDLYKIGKANTGKKIMSGGMKVLMDHPALFNAALWAAPAVNHLPRFIKYNDLDAWGKGRELPEFASESFNEMWKKNKVQGKEENK
;
A
#
# COMPACT_ATOMS: atom_id res chain seq x y z
N MET A 1 -8.35 26.00 -0.32
CA MET A 1 -8.60 25.27 0.94
C MET A 1 -7.64 24.08 0.99
N SER A 2 -6.99 23.87 2.14
CA SER A 2 -6.10 22.74 2.37
C SER A 2 -6.91 21.43 2.43
N THR A 3 -6.43 20.35 1.79
CA THR A 3 -7.06 19.03 1.85
C THR A 3 -6.86 18.38 3.22
N LYS A 4 -7.65 17.35 3.57
CA LYS A 4 -7.46 16.57 4.81
C LYS A 4 -6.03 16.00 4.88
N HIS A 5 -5.53 15.44 3.77
CA HIS A 5 -4.16 14.96 3.67
C HIS A 5 -3.14 16.06 3.99
N ALA A 6 -3.26 17.26 3.40
CA ALA A 6 -2.29 18.33 3.61
C ALA A 6 -2.24 18.81 5.09
N LYS A 7 -3.41 18.89 5.74
CA LYS A 7 -3.47 19.24 7.18
C LYS A 7 -2.82 18.19 8.08
N ALA A 8 -3.07 16.91 7.79
CA ALA A 8 -2.46 15.80 8.53
C ALA A 8 -0.95 15.71 8.28
N ALA A 9 -0.49 16.00 7.06
CA ALA A 9 0.93 16.09 6.73
C ALA A 9 1.63 17.26 7.45
N GLU A 10 0.97 18.42 7.56
CA GLU A 10 1.46 19.57 8.34
C GLU A 10 1.68 19.16 9.81
N LYS A 11 0.69 18.52 10.42
CA LYS A 11 0.80 17.99 11.78
C LYS A 11 1.95 16.99 11.96
N PHE A 12 2.16 16.09 11.00
CA PHE A 12 3.27 15.15 11.04
C PHE A 12 4.63 15.87 11.00
N LEU A 13 4.75 16.96 10.24
CA LEU A 13 5.97 17.76 10.10
C LEU A 13 6.27 18.63 11.32
N GLU A 14 5.33 18.81 12.26
CA GLU A 14 5.58 19.48 13.56
C GLU A 14 6.63 18.74 14.39
N ASN A 15 6.83 17.42 14.12
CA ASN A 15 7.92 16.64 14.72
C ASN A 15 9.02 16.37 13.70
N PRO A 16 10.01 17.26 13.54
CA PRO A 16 11.06 17.13 12.53
C PRO A 16 11.96 15.91 12.73
N VAL A 17 12.14 15.46 13.97
CA VAL A 17 12.94 14.26 14.29
C VAL A 17 12.27 12.99 13.78
N MET A 18 10.95 12.89 13.97
CA MET A 18 10.18 11.75 13.45
C MET A 18 10.07 11.79 11.93
N ALA A 19 9.88 12.97 11.35
CA ALA A 19 9.82 13.14 9.91
C ALA A 19 11.14 12.77 9.21
N ALA A 20 12.27 13.16 9.81
CA ALA A 20 13.61 12.78 9.32
C ALA A 20 13.82 11.26 9.43
N TRP A 21 13.56 10.66 10.60
CA TRP A 21 13.64 9.22 10.84
C TRP A 21 12.82 8.41 9.82
N HIS A 22 11.57 8.78 9.62
CA HIS A 22 10.67 8.12 8.68
C HIS A 22 11.21 8.19 7.24
N ASN A 23 11.67 9.36 6.82
CA ASN A 23 12.25 9.57 5.49
C ASN A 23 13.52 8.73 5.28
N GLU A 24 14.45 8.74 6.23
CA GLU A 24 15.73 8.04 6.14
C GLU A 24 15.56 6.52 6.17
N THR A 25 14.70 6.01 7.06
CA THR A 25 14.43 4.59 7.19
C THR A 25 13.82 4.02 5.91
N LEU A 26 12.84 4.69 5.33
CA LEU A 26 12.23 4.27 4.07
C LEU A 26 13.20 4.35 2.90
N TRP A 27 14.07 5.37 2.89
CA TRP A 27 15.10 5.49 1.86
C TRP A 27 16.15 4.39 1.96
N MET A 28 16.50 3.96 3.16
CA MET A 28 17.38 2.81 3.38
C MET A 28 16.75 1.52 2.84
N VAL A 29 15.46 1.29 3.07
CA VAL A 29 14.75 0.14 2.50
C VAL A 29 14.72 0.21 0.97
N ARG A 30 14.50 1.40 0.40
CA ARG A 30 14.59 1.62 -1.04
C ARG A 30 15.97 1.30 -1.60
N ALA A 31 17.04 1.75 -0.94
CA ALA A 31 18.41 1.48 -1.38
C ALA A 31 18.74 -0.03 -1.37
N LYS A 32 18.28 -0.77 -0.34
CA LYS A 32 18.40 -2.23 -0.31
C LYS A 32 17.68 -2.89 -1.49
N ARG A 33 16.45 -2.48 -1.77
CA ARG A 33 15.68 -2.96 -2.93
C ARG A 33 16.44 -2.72 -4.23
N ASP A 34 16.98 -1.51 -4.43
CA ASP A 34 17.68 -1.16 -5.68
C ASP A 34 18.95 -1.97 -5.86
N LYS A 35 19.67 -2.26 -4.77
CA LYS A 35 20.81 -3.17 -4.79
C LYS A 35 20.38 -4.58 -5.24
N MET A 36 19.38 -5.14 -4.57
CA MET A 36 18.94 -6.52 -4.83
C MET A 36 18.28 -6.72 -6.19
N SER A 37 17.65 -5.70 -6.75
CA SER A 37 17.12 -5.77 -8.11
C SER A 37 18.21 -5.79 -9.18
N LYS A 38 19.31 -5.07 -8.96
CA LYS A 38 20.49 -5.05 -9.87
C LYS A 38 21.27 -6.38 -9.86
N GLU A 39 21.14 -7.18 -8.81
CA GLU A 39 21.78 -8.50 -8.71
C GLU A 39 21.06 -9.58 -9.55
N VAL A 40 19.90 -9.26 -10.14
CA VAL A 40 19.12 -10.14 -11.00
C VAL A 40 19.19 -9.62 -12.43
N PRO A 41 19.99 -10.25 -13.32
CA PRO A 41 20.15 -9.77 -14.69
C PRO A 41 18.83 -9.68 -15.47
N GLU A 42 17.93 -10.65 -15.25
CA GLU A 42 16.61 -10.74 -15.90
C GLU A 42 15.52 -9.96 -15.14
N TRP A 43 15.86 -8.97 -14.33
CA TRP A 43 14.91 -8.23 -13.49
C TRP A 43 13.73 -7.63 -14.27
N GLU A 44 14.02 -6.96 -15.38
CA GLU A 44 12.97 -6.34 -16.20
C GLU A 44 12.10 -7.39 -16.91
N GLU A 45 12.68 -8.49 -17.37
CA GLU A 45 11.94 -9.62 -17.95
C GLU A 45 10.99 -10.25 -16.93
N LEU A 46 11.44 -10.43 -15.68
CA LEU A 46 10.57 -10.91 -14.59
C LEU A 46 9.42 -9.95 -14.30
N ARG A 47 9.65 -8.63 -14.34
CA ARG A 47 8.60 -7.62 -14.17
C ARG A 47 7.58 -7.67 -15.31
N ASP A 48 8.04 -7.86 -16.54
CA ASP A 48 7.17 -8.02 -17.72
C ASP A 48 6.32 -9.30 -17.61
N LYS A 49 6.93 -10.41 -17.22
CA LYS A 49 6.23 -11.67 -16.95
C LYS A 49 5.21 -11.51 -15.83
N ALA A 50 5.56 -10.87 -14.74
CA ALA A 50 4.63 -10.61 -13.62
C ALA A 50 3.43 -9.76 -14.04
N CYS A 51 3.66 -8.72 -14.85
CA CYS A 51 2.60 -7.90 -15.41
C CYS A 51 1.67 -8.74 -16.32
N ALA A 52 2.23 -9.50 -17.24
CA ALA A 52 1.49 -10.36 -18.17
C ALA A 52 0.68 -11.43 -17.42
N LEU A 53 1.27 -12.09 -16.42
CA LEU A 53 0.61 -13.11 -15.60
C LEU A 53 -0.55 -12.51 -14.80
N LYS A 54 -0.39 -11.28 -14.23
CA LYS A 54 -1.48 -10.63 -13.52
C LYS A 54 -2.60 -10.17 -14.43
N LEU A 55 -2.28 -9.68 -15.63
CA LEU A 55 -3.29 -9.35 -16.64
C LEU A 55 -4.03 -10.60 -17.11
N TYR A 56 -3.31 -11.71 -17.33
CA TYR A 56 -3.90 -13.01 -17.64
C TYR A 56 -4.85 -13.45 -16.51
N SER A 57 -4.39 -13.45 -15.25
CA SER A 57 -5.23 -13.84 -14.12
C SER A 57 -6.49 -12.97 -13.99
N ASN A 58 -6.38 -11.66 -14.22
CA ASN A 58 -7.52 -10.76 -14.16
C ASN A 58 -8.51 -10.97 -15.33
N SER A 59 -8.02 -11.35 -16.51
CA SER A 59 -8.88 -11.62 -17.67
C SER A 59 -9.55 -13.02 -17.65
N HIS A 60 -9.00 -13.95 -16.85
CA HIS A 60 -9.53 -15.32 -16.67
C HIS A 60 -9.92 -15.55 -15.19
N LEU A 61 -10.36 -14.46 -14.51
CA LEU A 61 -10.54 -14.48 -13.06
C LEU A 61 -11.57 -15.53 -12.62
N GLU A 62 -12.71 -15.60 -13.29
CA GLU A 62 -13.76 -16.58 -13.00
C GLU A 62 -13.24 -18.01 -13.14
N GLU A 63 -12.64 -18.34 -14.28
CA GLU A 63 -12.11 -19.69 -14.56
C GLU A 63 -11.09 -20.11 -13.49
N LEU A 64 -10.15 -19.24 -13.16
CA LEU A 64 -9.09 -19.54 -12.20
C LEU A 64 -9.63 -19.67 -10.77
N LEU A 65 -10.63 -18.87 -10.38
CA LEU A 65 -11.24 -18.97 -9.07
C LEU A 65 -12.09 -20.24 -8.91
N LEU A 66 -12.82 -20.65 -9.94
CA LEU A 66 -13.57 -21.92 -9.96
C LEU A 66 -12.62 -23.12 -9.95
N GLU A 67 -11.51 -23.05 -10.68
CA GLU A 67 -10.47 -24.08 -10.64
C GLU A 67 -9.85 -24.17 -9.23
N PHE A 68 -9.53 -23.02 -8.62
CA PHE A 68 -9.03 -22.96 -7.26
C PHE A 68 -10.01 -23.61 -6.27
N GLU A 69 -11.27 -23.21 -6.28
CA GLU A 69 -12.31 -23.76 -5.40
C GLU A 69 -12.41 -25.27 -5.54
N LYS A 70 -12.47 -25.78 -6.78
CA LYS A 70 -12.50 -27.21 -7.07
C LYS A 70 -11.30 -27.95 -6.45
N ASN A 71 -10.08 -27.43 -6.66
CA ASN A 71 -8.87 -28.07 -6.18
C ASN A 71 -8.73 -27.97 -4.66
N ALA A 72 -9.03 -26.80 -4.06
CA ALA A 72 -9.01 -26.62 -2.62
C ALA A 72 -10.04 -27.52 -1.91
N THR A 73 -11.25 -27.64 -2.45
CA THR A 73 -12.28 -28.55 -1.91
C THR A 73 -11.86 -30.01 -2.04
N ALA A 74 -11.24 -30.40 -3.17
CA ALA A 74 -10.69 -31.75 -3.34
C ALA A 74 -9.57 -32.06 -2.35
N ASN A 75 -8.83 -31.06 -1.89
CA ASN A 75 -7.83 -31.16 -0.83
C ASN A 75 -8.43 -31.17 0.59
N GLY A 76 -9.76 -31.04 0.74
CA GLY A 76 -10.47 -31.06 2.03
C GLY A 76 -10.71 -29.70 2.67
N ALA A 77 -10.46 -28.60 1.97
CA ALA A 77 -10.81 -27.27 2.45
C ALA A 77 -12.31 -26.98 2.25
N ILE A 78 -12.88 -26.15 3.13
CA ILE A 78 -14.24 -25.62 3.00
C ILE A 78 -14.11 -24.20 2.43
N VAL A 79 -14.57 -24.02 1.18
CA VAL A 79 -14.43 -22.75 0.48
C VAL A 79 -15.69 -21.91 0.63
N HIS A 80 -15.52 -20.63 0.95
CA HIS A 80 -16.57 -19.63 1.09
C HIS A 80 -16.32 -18.47 0.13
N TRP A 81 -17.40 -17.83 -0.29
CA TRP A 81 -17.37 -16.62 -1.09
C TRP A 81 -18.00 -15.47 -0.32
N ALA A 82 -17.35 -14.32 -0.32
CA ALA A 82 -17.85 -13.10 0.28
C ALA A 82 -17.83 -11.96 -0.75
N LYS A 83 -18.99 -11.38 -1.01
CA LYS A 83 -19.15 -10.27 -1.98
C LYS A 83 -18.56 -8.95 -1.47
N ASP A 84 -18.59 -8.76 -0.14
CA ASP A 84 -18.17 -7.52 0.51
C ASP A 84 -17.60 -7.77 1.92
N ALA A 85 -17.18 -6.68 2.58
CA ALA A 85 -16.61 -6.72 3.91
C ALA A 85 -17.60 -7.20 4.97
N GLU A 86 -18.90 -6.92 4.83
CA GLU A 86 -19.93 -7.31 5.78
C GLU A 86 -20.11 -8.84 5.76
N GLU A 87 -20.29 -9.42 4.57
CA GLU A 87 -20.41 -10.85 4.39
C GLU A 87 -19.14 -11.61 4.82
N TYR A 88 -17.97 -11.06 4.50
CA TYR A 88 -16.71 -11.62 4.97
C TYR A 88 -16.62 -11.70 6.49
N ARG A 89 -16.95 -10.62 7.20
CA ARG A 89 -16.97 -10.60 8.67
C ARG A 89 -17.99 -11.57 9.25
N ALA A 90 -19.17 -11.66 8.63
CA ALA A 90 -20.22 -12.57 9.05
C ALA A 90 -19.78 -14.03 8.94
N ILE A 91 -19.17 -14.43 7.81
CA ILE A 91 -18.64 -15.79 7.59
C ILE A 91 -17.57 -16.13 8.63
N VAL A 92 -16.60 -15.24 8.85
CA VAL A 92 -15.55 -15.49 9.87
C VAL A 92 -16.18 -15.66 11.26
N TYR A 93 -17.10 -14.80 11.62
CA TYR A 93 -17.76 -14.89 12.93
C TYR A 93 -18.61 -16.17 13.08
N GLU A 94 -19.31 -16.58 12.04
CA GLU A 94 -20.08 -17.83 12.04
C GLU A 94 -19.19 -19.05 12.27
N ILE A 95 -18.06 -19.12 11.54
CA ILE A 95 -17.05 -20.18 11.73
C ILE A 95 -16.55 -20.21 13.18
N LEU A 96 -16.13 -19.06 13.72
CA LEU A 96 -15.60 -18.99 15.08
C LEU A 96 -16.65 -19.29 16.14
N SER A 97 -17.84 -18.73 16.01
CA SER A 97 -18.93 -18.89 17.00
C SER A 97 -19.51 -20.29 17.03
N SER A 98 -19.65 -20.97 15.88
CA SER A 98 -20.12 -22.35 15.80
C SER A 98 -19.20 -23.35 16.48
N HIS A 99 -17.90 -23.00 16.57
CA HIS A 99 -16.89 -23.78 17.28
C HIS A 99 -16.65 -23.31 18.73
N GLY A 100 -17.38 -22.30 19.20
CA GLY A 100 -17.25 -21.76 20.56
C GLY A 100 -15.93 -21.03 20.82
N VAL A 101 -15.22 -20.59 19.77
CA VAL A 101 -13.91 -19.94 19.84
C VAL A 101 -13.98 -18.64 20.64
N LYS A 102 -13.06 -18.49 21.58
CA LYS A 102 -12.84 -17.25 22.36
C LYS A 102 -11.45 -16.67 22.13
N HIS A 103 -10.44 -17.50 21.91
CA HIS A 103 -9.06 -17.12 21.70
C HIS A 103 -8.62 -17.39 20.27
N PHE A 104 -8.45 -16.31 19.53
CA PHE A 104 -8.20 -16.33 18.09
C PHE A 104 -6.88 -15.65 17.76
N VAL A 105 -5.98 -16.37 17.10
CA VAL A 105 -4.68 -15.84 16.65
C VAL A 105 -4.74 -15.52 15.16
N LYS A 106 -4.30 -14.33 14.80
CA LYS A 106 -4.28 -13.88 13.42
C LYS A 106 -2.87 -13.49 13.01
N SER A 107 -2.36 -14.03 11.91
CA SER A 107 -1.21 -13.48 11.23
C SER A 107 -1.65 -12.34 10.30
N LYS A 108 -0.72 -11.46 9.98
CA LYS A 108 -0.95 -10.26 9.17
C LYS A 108 -1.84 -10.53 7.96
N SER A 109 -2.92 -9.76 7.84
CA SER A 109 -3.82 -9.79 6.70
C SER A 109 -4.29 -8.40 6.32
N MET A 110 -3.82 -7.90 5.16
CA MET A 110 -4.27 -6.61 4.63
C MET A 110 -5.76 -6.62 4.27
N LEU A 111 -6.32 -7.79 3.92
CA LEU A 111 -7.75 -7.95 3.67
C LEU A 111 -8.56 -7.82 4.96
N ALA A 112 -8.08 -8.41 6.06
CA ALA A 112 -8.74 -8.28 7.36
C ALA A 112 -8.78 -6.82 7.85
N GLU A 113 -7.69 -6.06 7.61
CA GLU A 113 -7.63 -4.61 7.88
C GLU A 113 -8.61 -3.83 6.96
N GLU A 114 -8.65 -4.18 5.66
CA GLU A 114 -9.57 -3.58 4.69
C GLU A 114 -11.03 -3.75 5.11
N CYS A 115 -11.36 -4.92 5.64
CA CYS A 115 -12.72 -5.28 6.05
C CYS A 115 -13.01 -4.98 7.54
N GLU A 116 -12.11 -4.32 8.27
CA GLU A 116 -12.26 -4.00 9.69
C GLU A 116 -12.63 -5.22 10.56
N LEU A 117 -11.99 -6.38 10.30
CA LEU A 117 -12.32 -7.65 10.94
C LEU A 117 -12.05 -7.63 12.44
N ASN A 118 -10.88 -7.14 12.88
CA ASN A 118 -10.49 -7.18 14.29
C ASN A 118 -11.45 -6.39 15.19
N PRO A 119 -11.81 -5.12 14.90
CA PRO A 119 -12.79 -4.38 15.70
C PRO A 119 -14.13 -5.11 15.79
N PHE A 120 -14.60 -5.67 14.67
CA PHE A 120 -15.86 -6.41 14.61
C PHE A 120 -15.84 -7.67 15.52
N LEU A 121 -14.78 -8.48 15.48
CA LEU A 121 -14.66 -9.68 16.30
C LEU A 121 -14.53 -9.35 17.80
N ILE A 122 -13.75 -8.30 18.12
CA ILE A 122 -13.61 -7.83 19.50
C ILE A 122 -14.97 -7.37 20.07
N GLU A 123 -15.77 -6.65 19.29
CA GLU A 123 -17.13 -6.26 19.66
C GLU A 123 -18.04 -7.48 19.93
N LYS A 124 -17.81 -8.59 19.22
CA LYS A 124 -18.50 -9.87 19.40
C LYS A 124 -17.94 -10.71 20.56
N GLY A 125 -16.95 -10.21 21.29
CA GLY A 125 -16.36 -10.87 22.46
C GLY A 125 -15.32 -11.95 22.12
N ILE A 126 -14.73 -11.92 20.93
CA ILE A 126 -13.58 -12.76 20.55
C ILE A 126 -12.29 -12.02 20.92
N ASP A 127 -11.40 -12.69 21.65
CA ASP A 127 -10.05 -12.20 21.93
C ASP A 127 -9.15 -12.44 20.71
N VAL A 128 -8.92 -11.37 19.93
CA VAL A 128 -8.11 -11.42 18.69
C VAL A 128 -6.69 -10.98 18.99
N VAL A 129 -5.73 -11.86 18.77
CA VAL A 129 -4.30 -11.55 18.95
C VAL A 129 -3.56 -11.55 17.63
N GLU A 130 -2.95 -10.39 17.32
CA GLU A 130 -2.00 -10.29 16.20
C GLU A 130 -0.70 -11.01 16.54
N SER A 131 -0.24 -11.87 15.64
CA SER A 131 0.94 -12.70 15.84
C SER A 131 2.19 -12.20 15.12
N ASP A 132 2.05 -11.28 14.16
CA ASP A 132 3.16 -10.54 13.54
C ASP A 132 3.67 -9.49 14.53
N LEU A 133 4.98 -9.36 14.70
CA LEU A 133 5.58 -8.48 15.70
C LEU A 133 5.18 -7.01 15.50
N GLY A 134 5.19 -6.54 14.27
CA GLY A 134 4.84 -5.15 13.96
C GLY A 134 3.37 -4.85 14.26
N GLU A 135 2.46 -5.72 13.85
CA GLU A 135 1.03 -5.61 14.14
C GLU A 135 0.74 -5.77 15.65
N ARG A 136 1.46 -6.67 16.33
CA ARG A 136 1.31 -6.83 17.79
C ARG A 136 1.72 -5.59 18.57
N ILE A 137 2.82 -4.94 18.19
CA ILE A 137 3.24 -3.67 18.78
C ILE A 137 2.13 -2.61 18.60
N LEU A 138 1.60 -2.49 17.39
CA LEU A 138 0.53 -1.53 17.11
C LEU A 138 -0.76 -1.87 17.86
N GLN A 139 -1.13 -3.15 17.95
CA GLN A 139 -2.27 -3.60 18.72
C GLN A 139 -2.14 -3.21 20.20
N LEU A 140 -0.99 -3.45 20.81
CA LEU A 140 -0.72 -3.07 22.21
C LEU A 140 -0.71 -1.54 22.43
N MET A 141 -0.33 -0.77 21.40
CA MET A 141 -0.35 0.69 21.42
C MET A 141 -1.72 1.29 21.02
N ASN A 142 -2.67 0.45 20.60
CA ASN A 142 -3.95 0.86 20.01
C ASN A 142 -3.77 1.82 18.81
N LEU A 143 -2.85 1.49 17.91
CA LEU A 143 -2.52 2.25 16.72
C LEU A 143 -2.82 1.44 15.44
N ALA A 144 -3.15 2.14 14.36
CA ALA A 144 -3.30 1.54 13.04
C ALA A 144 -1.94 1.35 12.34
N PRO A 145 -1.82 0.43 11.38
CA PRO A 145 -0.63 0.30 10.54
C PRO A 145 -0.34 1.57 9.73
N SER A 146 0.93 1.95 9.61
CA SER A 146 1.34 3.11 8.80
C SER A 146 2.01 2.72 7.47
N HIS A 147 2.28 1.43 7.27
CA HIS A 147 2.93 0.86 6.08
C HIS A 147 2.47 -0.59 5.85
N ILE A 148 2.34 -1.02 4.60
CA ILE A 148 1.83 -2.36 4.27
C ILE A 148 2.74 -3.48 4.77
N VAL A 149 4.06 -3.34 4.58
CA VAL A 149 5.05 -4.39 4.91
C VAL A 149 5.69 -4.15 6.26
N LEU A 150 5.92 -2.90 6.64
CA LEU A 150 6.59 -2.48 7.87
C LEU A 150 5.61 -1.65 8.72
N PRO A 151 4.56 -2.26 9.30
CA PRO A 151 3.42 -1.55 9.86
C PRO A 151 3.82 -0.56 10.97
N ALA A 152 4.77 -0.93 11.81
CA ALA A 152 5.28 -0.14 12.93
C ALA A 152 6.54 0.70 12.60
N ILE A 153 6.84 0.97 11.31
CA ILE A 153 8.07 1.68 10.89
C ILE A 153 8.21 3.09 11.49
N HIS A 154 7.11 3.67 11.93
CA HIS A 154 7.07 4.97 12.60
C HIS A 154 7.34 4.90 14.11
N ILE A 155 7.49 3.69 14.67
CA ILE A 155 7.78 3.48 16.09
C ILE A 155 9.28 3.19 16.25
N LYS A 156 9.94 3.91 17.13
CA LYS A 156 11.36 3.67 17.46
C LYS A 156 11.48 2.53 18.46
N ARG A 157 12.62 1.83 18.42
CA ARG A 157 12.88 0.70 19.33
C ARG A 157 12.81 1.06 20.81
N GLU A 158 13.15 2.30 21.17
CA GLU A 158 13.06 2.81 22.54
C GLU A 158 11.58 2.82 23.00
N GLN A 159 10.67 3.26 22.13
CA GLN A 159 9.23 3.24 22.39
C GLN A 159 8.69 1.80 22.50
N VAL A 160 9.24 0.89 21.70
CA VAL A 160 8.90 -0.55 21.80
C VAL A 160 9.38 -1.12 23.14
N GLY A 161 10.59 -0.75 23.58
CA GLY A 161 11.11 -1.17 24.89
C GLY A 161 10.25 -0.69 26.05
N GLU A 162 9.88 0.60 26.06
CA GLU A 162 8.96 1.17 27.05
C GLU A 162 7.59 0.48 27.07
N LEU A 163 7.06 0.17 25.88
CA LEU A 163 5.82 -0.62 25.75
C LEU A 163 5.97 -2.02 26.39
N PHE A 164 7.07 -2.71 26.11
CA PHE A 164 7.30 -4.07 26.60
C PHE A 164 7.60 -4.10 28.10
N GLU A 165 8.24 -3.05 28.65
CA GLU A 165 8.35 -2.87 30.08
C GLU A 165 6.96 -2.91 30.76
N LYS A 166 6.02 -2.15 30.18
CA LYS A 166 4.65 -2.05 30.70
C LYS A 166 3.82 -3.31 30.50
N GLU A 167 3.84 -3.88 29.29
CA GLU A 167 2.91 -4.94 28.88
C GLU A 167 3.48 -6.35 29.14
N MET A 168 4.80 -6.53 29.19
CA MET A 168 5.48 -7.83 29.29
C MET A 168 6.41 -7.93 30.50
N GLY A 169 6.60 -6.83 31.25
CA GLY A 169 7.48 -6.81 32.42
C GLY A 169 8.96 -6.98 32.06
N THR A 170 9.42 -6.48 30.93
CA THR A 170 10.82 -6.51 30.53
C THR A 170 11.67 -5.58 31.39
N GLU A 171 12.99 -5.78 31.36
CA GLU A 171 13.96 -4.98 32.11
C GLU A 171 13.92 -3.51 31.63
N LYS A 172 13.82 -2.59 32.60
CA LYS A 172 13.72 -1.15 32.34
C LYS A 172 14.96 -0.62 31.64
N GLY A 173 14.74 0.08 30.51
CA GLY A 173 15.80 0.70 29.72
C GLY A 173 16.59 -0.27 28.85
N ASN A 174 16.19 -1.54 28.77
CA ASN A 174 16.82 -2.51 27.89
C ASN A 174 16.14 -2.46 26.50
N PHE A 175 16.77 -1.77 25.57
CA PHE A 175 16.28 -1.59 24.18
C PHE A 175 17.03 -2.44 23.16
N ASP A 176 17.73 -3.51 23.62
CA ASP A 176 18.39 -4.43 22.70
C ASP A 176 17.34 -5.18 21.84
N PRO A 177 17.46 -5.13 20.50
CA PRO A 177 16.46 -5.73 19.61
C PRO A 177 16.31 -7.23 19.80
N THR A 178 17.40 -7.95 20.12
CA THR A 178 17.37 -9.40 20.34
C THR A 178 16.62 -9.71 21.63
N TYR A 179 16.89 -8.98 22.69
CA TYR A 179 16.19 -9.10 23.97
C TYR A 179 14.69 -8.87 23.82
N LEU A 180 14.30 -7.77 23.14
CA LEU A 180 12.89 -7.43 22.90
C LEU A 180 12.19 -8.50 22.04
N THR A 181 12.87 -9.01 21.01
CA THR A 181 12.33 -10.09 20.18
C THR A 181 12.11 -11.39 21.00
N HIS A 182 13.04 -11.74 21.90
CA HIS A 182 12.87 -12.87 22.80
C HIS A 182 11.71 -12.68 23.79
N ALA A 183 11.51 -11.46 24.31
CA ALA A 183 10.37 -11.14 25.16
C ALA A 183 9.03 -11.32 24.43
N ALA A 184 8.92 -10.78 23.21
CA ALA A 184 7.74 -10.96 22.36
C ALA A 184 7.49 -12.45 22.06
N ARG A 185 8.54 -13.21 21.70
CA ARG A 185 8.44 -14.65 21.45
C ARG A 185 7.92 -15.40 22.69
N LYS A 186 8.41 -15.06 23.88
CA LYS A 186 7.95 -15.68 25.13
C LYS A 186 6.49 -15.35 25.42
N SER A 187 6.07 -14.12 25.20
CA SER A 187 4.68 -13.67 25.36
C SER A 187 3.75 -14.41 24.39
N LEU A 188 4.09 -14.45 23.10
CA LEU A 188 3.26 -15.07 22.06
C LEU A 188 3.18 -16.58 22.16
N ARG A 189 4.21 -17.26 22.75
CA ARG A 189 4.23 -18.71 22.82
C ARG A 189 3.00 -19.30 23.49
N ASN A 190 2.61 -18.78 24.65
CA ASN A 190 1.43 -19.26 25.36
C ASN A 190 0.14 -18.96 24.59
N ILE A 191 0.10 -17.85 23.88
CA ILE A 191 -1.04 -17.46 23.05
C ILE A 191 -1.21 -18.48 21.92
N PHE A 192 -0.14 -18.85 21.20
CA PHE A 192 -0.20 -19.87 20.16
C PHE A 192 -0.65 -21.23 20.69
N LEU A 193 -0.10 -21.65 21.83
CA LEU A 193 -0.40 -22.97 22.42
C LEU A 193 -1.85 -23.08 22.92
N ASN A 194 -2.48 -21.98 23.28
CA ASN A 194 -3.86 -21.94 23.76
C ASN A 194 -4.85 -21.39 22.71
N ALA A 195 -4.39 -21.13 21.49
CA ALA A 195 -5.27 -20.67 20.41
C ALA A 195 -6.27 -21.77 20.04
N GLU A 196 -7.55 -21.42 19.99
CA GLU A 196 -8.64 -22.32 19.60
C GLU A 196 -8.84 -22.31 18.08
N ALA A 197 -8.52 -21.18 17.44
CA ALA A 197 -8.50 -21.03 15.99
C ALA A 197 -7.39 -20.08 15.55
N ALA A 198 -6.97 -20.22 14.29
CA ALA A 198 -6.02 -19.31 13.68
C ALA A 198 -6.46 -18.86 12.30
N MET A 199 -5.97 -17.66 11.92
CA MET A 199 -6.20 -17.12 10.59
C MET A 199 -4.92 -16.59 9.96
N THR A 200 -4.81 -16.81 8.65
CA THR A 200 -3.78 -16.19 7.82
C THR A 200 -4.41 -15.36 6.69
N GLY A 201 -3.72 -14.26 6.31
CA GLY A 201 -3.91 -13.70 4.99
C GLY A 201 -3.23 -14.56 3.93
N ALA A 202 -3.35 -14.18 2.65
CA ALA A 202 -2.62 -14.80 1.58
C ALA A 202 -1.84 -13.78 0.76
N ASN A 203 -0.62 -14.13 0.38
CA ASN A 203 0.12 -13.41 -0.65
C ASN A 203 -0.37 -13.82 -2.04
N PHE A 204 -0.57 -15.13 -2.24
CA PHE A 204 -1.09 -15.71 -3.48
C PHE A 204 -2.01 -16.89 -3.18
N ALA A 205 -2.93 -17.17 -4.12
CA ALA A 205 -3.72 -18.39 -4.19
C ALA A 205 -3.42 -19.05 -5.56
N VAL A 206 -3.09 -20.33 -5.57
CA VAL A 206 -2.66 -21.06 -6.79
C VAL A 206 -3.82 -21.87 -7.33
N ALA A 207 -4.35 -21.51 -8.51
CA ALA A 207 -5.53 -22.14 -9.08
C ALA A 207 -5.33 -23.66 -9.32
N SER A 208 -4.24 -24.03 -9.98
CA SER A 208 -3.96 -25.43 -10.37
C SER A 208 -3.80 -26.40 -9.21
N THR A 209 -3.53 -25.91 -7.98
CA THR A 209 -3.29 -26.78 -6.82
C THR A 209 -4.25 -26.56 -5.66
N GLY A 210 -4.98 -25.42 -5.63
CA GLY A 210 -5.82 -25.02 -4.50
C GLY A 210 -5.04 -24.55 -3.27
N ASP A 211 -3.76 -24.19 -3.42
CA ASP A 211 -2.87 -23.78 -2.32
C ASP A 211 -3.04 -22.31 -1.98
N ILE A 212 -3.03 -22.02 -0.69
CA ILE A 212 -2.82 -20.68 -0.15
C ILE A 212 -1.33 -20.50 0.15
N VAL A 213 -0.74 -19.44 -0.35
CA VAL A 213 0.69 -19.14 -0.20
C VAL A 213 0.89 -17.92 0.69
N VAL A 214 1.68 -18.10 1.75
CA VAL A 214 2.04 -17.04 2.70
C VAL A 214 3.55 -16.83 2.69
N CYS A 215 3.97 -15.59 2.45
CA CYS A 215 5.37 -15.16 2.44
C CYS A 215 5.63 -14.29 3.66
N THR A 216 6.44 -14.76 4.60
CA THR A 216 6.75 -14.06 5.85
C THR A 216 8.20 -14.25 6.27
N ASN A 217 8.72 -13.36 7.12
CA ASN A 217 10.05 -13.48 7.72
C ASN A 217 10.00 -14.00 9.15
N GLU A 218 8.82 -14.20 9.70
CA GLU A 218 8.56 -14.72 11.02
C GLU A 218 7.83 -16.06 10.91
N GLY A 219 8.08 -16.97 11.83
CA GLY A 219 7.38 -18.26 11.89
C GLY A 219 5.97 -18.17 12.49
N ASN A 220 5.39 -16.97 12.56
CA ASN A 220 4.12 -16.69 13.21
C ASN A 220 2.92 -17.30 12.48
N ALA A 221 2.89 -17.26 11.15
CA ALA A 221 1.84 -17.87 10.37
C ALA A 221 1.85 -19.40 10.52
N ASP A 222 3.04 -20.02 10.42
CA ASP A 222 3.21 -21.47 10.57
C ASP A 222 2.89 -21.95 11.99
N MET A 223 3.30 -21.19 13.01
CA MET A 223 2.92 -21.49 14.40
C MET A 223 1.42 -21.36 14.62
N GLY A 224 0.80 -20.28 14.08
CA GLY A 224 -0.64 -20.07 14.16
C GLY A 224 -1.41 -21.23 13.57
N THR A 225 -1.10 -21.61 12.34
CA THR A 225 -1.80 -22.72 11.64
C THR A 225 -1.47 -24.12 12.18
N SER A 226 -0.33 -24.27 12.85
CA SER A 226 0.10 -25.56 13.39
C SER A 226 -0.44 -25.87 14.79
N CYS A 227 -0.83 -24.89 15.59
CA CYS A 227 -1.30 -25.12 16.96
C CYS A 227 -2.78 -25.51 17.04
N PRO A 228 -3.75 -24.72 16.54
CA PRO A 228 -5.17 -25.07 16.56
C PRO A 228 -5.53 -26.03 15.42
N THR A 229 -6.65 -26.72 15.57
CA THR A 229 -7.22 -27.58 14.53
C THR A 229 -8.16 -26.82 13.58
N LEU A 230 -8.71 -25.68 14.02
CA LEU A 230 -9.54 -24.80 13.19
C LEU A 230 -8.67 -23.71 12.55
N ASN A 231 -8.56 -23.74 11.24
CA ASN A 231 -7.75 -22.79 10.48
C ASN A 231 -8.58 -22.06 9.41
N ILE A 232 -8.35 -20.76 9.29
CA ILE A 232 -9.00 -19.90 8.31
C ILE A 232 -7.92 -19.22 7.46
N ALA A 233 -8.10 -19.21 6.15
CA ALA A 233 -7.34 -18.34 5.26
C ALA A 233 -8.30 -17.44 4.48
N ALA A 234 -7.89 -16.19 4.20
CA ALA A 234 -8.71 -15.31 3.38
C ALA A 234 -7.86 -14.53 2.39
N PHE A 235 -8.39 -14.34 1.19
CA PHE A 235 -7.74 -13.56 0.16
C PHE A 235 -8.73 -12.80 -0.72
N GLY A 236 -8.31 -11.61 -1.18
CA GLY A 236 -9.02 -10.92 -2.24
C GLY A 236 -8.80 -11.63 -3.57
N MET A 237 -9.85 -11.76 -4.38
CA MET A 237 -9.83 -12.54 -5.63
C MET A 237 -8.66 -12.18 -6.56
N GLU A 238 -8.12 -10.96 -6.47
CA GLU A 238 -6.96 -10.52 -7.22
C GLU A 238 -5.65 -11.22 -6.84
N LYS A 239 -5.64 -12.05 -5.78
CA LYS A 239 -4.44 -12.80 -5.36
C LYS A 239 -4.23 -14.08 -6.13
N ILE A 240 -5.20 -14.49 -6.95
CA ILE A 240 -5.11 -15.70 -7.76
C ILE A 240 -3.94 -15.63 -8.75
N VAL A 241 -3.25 -16.74 -8.88
CA VAL A 241 -2.25 -17.03 -9.91
C VAL A 241 -2.54 -18.39 -10.54
N PRO A 242 -2.26 -18.60 -11.83
CA PRO A 242 -2.69 -19.83 -12.50
C PRO A 242 -2.01 -21.08 -11.94
N ASP A 243 -0.71 -21.05 -11.72
CA ASP A 243 0.09 -22.24 -11.43
C ASP A 243 1.36 -21.93 -10.60
N MET A 244 2.14 -22.97 -10.32
CA MET A 244 3.37 -22.90 -9.55
C MET A 244 4.51 -22.18 -10.32
N GLU A 245 4.51 -22.18 -11.65
CA GLU A 245 5.51 -21.43 -12.43
C GLU A 245 5.27 -19.93 -12.30
N ALA A 246 4.01 -19.53 -12.39
CA ALA A 246 3.60 -18.14 -12.12
C ALA A 246 3.96 -17.72 -10.69
N LEU A 247 3.69 -18.58 -9.69
CA LEU A 247 4.10 -18.33 -8.30
C LEU A 247 5.61 -18.10 -8.19
N GLY A 248 6.42 -18.90 -8.92
CA GLY A 248 7.89 -18.77 -8.95
C GLY A 248 8.35 -17.38 -9.41
N VAL A 249 7.67 -16.75 -10.36
CA VAL A 249 7.95 -15.38 -10.80
C VAL A 249 7.68 -14.39 -9.67
N PHE A 250 6.54 -14.50 -9.00
CA PHE A 250 6.14 -13.57 -7.95
C PHE A 250 6.99 -13.69 -6.68
N THR A 251 7.36 -14.88 -6.26
CA THR A 251 8.21 -15.09 -5.07
C THR A 251 9.61 -14.52 -5.26
N ARG A 252 10.16 -14.55 -6.48
CA ARG A 252 11.43 -13.91 -6.83
C ARG A 252 11.36 -12.39 -6.77
N LEU A 253 10.20 -11.79 -7.06
CA LEU A 253 9.98 -10.35 -7.10
C LEU A 253 9.58 -9.76 -5.74
N LEU A 254 8.77 -10.49 -4.96
CA LEU A 254 8.08 -9.96 -3.78
C LEU A 254 9.06 -9.45 -2.72
N ALA A 255 9.90 -10.31 -2.17
CA ALA A 255 10.83 -9.96 -1.08
C ALA A 255 11.89 -8.96 -1.52
N ARG A 256 12.41 -9.10 -2.75
CA ARG A 256 13.36 -8.12 -3.33
C ARG A 256 12.76 -6.73 -3.42
N SER A 257 11.49 -6.64 -3.82
CA SER A 257 10.79 -5.36 -3.95
C SER A 257 10.37 -4.76 -2.60
N ALA A 258 10.07 -5.61 -1.62
CA ALA A 258 9.55 -5.20 -0.32
C ALA A 258 10.65 -4.68 0.62
N THR A 259 11.63 -5.52 0.92
CA THR A 259 12.65 -5.31 1.95
C THR A 259 14.08 -5.43 1.42
N GLY A 260 14.25 -5.75 0.15
CA GLY A 260 15.57 -6.01 -0.44
C GLY A 260 16.16 -7.35 0.03
N GLN A 261 15.34 -8.38 0.14
CA GLN A 261 15.76 -9.76 0.42
C GLN A 261 15.63 -10.61 -0.85
N PRO A 262 16.50 -11.60 -1.09
CA PRO A 262 16.37 -12.51 -2.24
C PRO A 262 15.04 -13.28 -2.27
N ILE A 263 14.59 -13.74 -1.10
CA ILE A 263 13.33 -14.43 -0.84
C ILE A 263 12.95 -14.19 0.61
N THR A 264 11.69 -14.39 0.99
CA THR A 264 11.25 -14.41 2.39
C THR A 264 11.80 -15.63 3.11
N THR A 265 12.00 -15.53 4.43
CA THR A 265 12.50 -16.65 5.26
C THR A 265 11.58 -17.86 5.17
N TYR A 266 10.27 -17.62 5.16
CA TYR A 266 9.23 -18.63 4.99
C TYR A 266 8.40 -18.31 3.76
N THR A 267 8.20 -19.33 2.91
CA THR A 267 7.25 -19.32 1.79
C THR A 267 6.43 -20.58 1.93
N SER A 268 5.40 -20.48 2.77
CA SER A 268 4.61 -21.65 3.19
C SER A 268 3.39 -21.81 2.27
N GLN A 269 3.07 -23.06 1.96
CA GLN A 269 1.91 -23.44 1.16
C GLN A 269 0.97 -24.25 2.05
N TYR A 270 -0.26 -23.74 2.21
CA TYR A 270 -1.30 -24.40 3.00
C TYR A 270 -2.32 -25.01 2.04
N ARG A 271 -2.44 -26.33 2.06
CA ARG A 271 -3.26 -27.10 1.16
C ARG A 271 -4.42 -27.81 1.86
N ASN A 272 -4.09 -28.60 2.86
CA ASN A 272 -5.01 -29.50 3.51
C ASN A 272 -5.33 -29.09 4.94
N PRO A 273 -6.50 -29.43 5.46
CA PRO A 273 -6.73 -29.35 6.91
C PRO A 273 -5.73 -30.27 7.66
N ARG A 274 -5.48 -29.94 8.91
CA ARG A 274 -4.75 -30.85 9.81
C ARG A 274 -5.61 -32.09 10.11
N GLU A 275 -4.97 -33.18 10.52
CA GLU A 275 -5.68 -34.37 10.97
C GLU A 275 -6.66 -34.02 12.13
N GLY A 276 -7.92 -34.38 11.94
CA GLY A 276 -9.00 -34.04 12.88
C GLY A 276 -9.37 -32.56 12.96
N GLY A 277 -8.95 -31.73 11.99
CA GLY A 277 -9.23 -30.31 11.95
C GLY A 277 -10.03 -29.87 10.73
N GLU A 278 -10.36 -28.59 10.70
CA GLU A 278 -11.05 -27.92 9.59
C GLU A 278 -10.16 -26.80 9.02
N TYR A 279 -10.24 -26.63 7.70
CA TYR A 279 -9.58 -25.56 6.99
C TYR A 279 -10.58 -24.81 6.12
N HIS A 280 -10.87 -23.58 6.49
CA HIS A 280 -11.78 -22.70 5.76
C HIS A 280 -10.98 -21.70 4.91
N ILE A 281 -11.40 -21.54 3.65
CA ILE A 281 -10.80 -20.56 2.74
C ILE A 281 -11.89 -19.58 2.30
N ILE A 282 -11.67 -18.28 2.47
CA ILE A 282 -12.65 -17.25 2.11
C ILE A 282 -12.13 -16.43 0.95
N ILE A 283 -12.82 -16.48 -0.18
CA ILE A 283 -12.56 -15.68 -1.38
C ILE A 283 -13.41 -14.41 -1.29
N VAL A 284 -12.76 -13.24 -1.35
CA VAL A 284 -13.45 -11.96 -1.12
C VAL A 284 -13.35 -11.06 -2.34
N ASP A 285 -14.50 -10.58 -2.81
CA ASP A 285 -14.57 -9.57 -3.87
C ASP A 285 -14.30 -8.16 -3.32
N ASN A 286 -15.14 -7.66 -2.48
CA ASN A 286 -15.07 -6.30 -1.91
C ASN A 286 -14.76 -5.21 -2.96
N GLY A 287 -15.47 -5.25 -4.10
CA GLY A 287 -15.39 -4.28 -5.19
C GLY A 287 -14.29 -4.53 -6.23
N ARG A 288 -13.57 -5.65 -6.16
CA ARG A 288 -12.52 -6.01 -7.14
C ARG A 288 -13.11 -6.34 -8.51
N SER A 289 -14.25 -7.04 -8.55
CA SER A 289 -14.98 -7.31 -9.79
C SER A 289 -15.45 -6.02 -10.47
N ALA A 290 -15.93 -5.05 -9.72
CA ALA A 290 -16.31 -3.74 -10.25
C ALA A 290 -15.12 -3.02 -10.90
N LEU A 291 -13.91 -3.16 -10.34
CA LEU A 291 -12.71 -2.53 -10.90
C LEU A 291 -12.29 -3.14 -12.25
N LEU A 292 -12.63 -4.40 -12.54
CA LEU A 292 -12.40 -5.03 -13.85
C LEU A 292 -13.14 -4.29 -14.98
N ALA A 293 -14.26 -3.65 -14.67
CA ALA A 293 -15.03 -2.86 -15.64
C ALA A 293 -14.38 -1.50 -15.99
N HIS A 294 -13.29 -1.11 -15.32
CA HIS A 294 -12.62 0.18 -15.51
C HIS A 294 -11.25 0.03 -16.20
N PRO A 295 -11.17 0.10 -17.53
CA PRO A 295 -9.93 -0.12 -18.28
C PRO A 295 -8.75 0.75 -17.84
N ASP A 296 -9.02 1.99 -17.44
CA ASP A 296 -8.00 2.94 -16.97
C ASP A 296 -7.45 2.56 -15.58
N HIS A 297 -8.12 1.67 -14.82
CA HIS A 297 -7.80 1.36 -13.42
C HIS A 297 -7.61 -0.12 -13.11
N ILE A 298 -7.87 -1.00 -14.07
CA ILE A 298 -7.76 -2.47 -13.92
C ILE A 298 -6.38 -2.91 -13.41
N LYS A 299 -5.31 -2.25 -13.82
CA LYS A 299 -3.95 -2.57 -13.38
C LYS A 299 -3.73 -2.41 -11.86
N THR A 300 -4.63 -1.74 -11.13
CA THR A 300 -4.60 -1.74 -9.66
C THR A 300 -4.67 -3.15 -9.09
N LEU A 301 -5.38 -4.08 -9.75
CA LEU A 301 -5.50 -5.48 -9.37
C LEU A 301 -4.20 -6.29 -9.60
N ASN A 302 -3.24 -5.76 -10.37
CA ASN A 302 -1.92 -6.39 -10.51
C ASN A 302 -1.07 -6.28 -9.23
N CYS A 303 -1.50 -5.49 -8.24
CA CYS A 303 -0.70 -5.19 -7.06
C CYS A 303 -0.49 -6.41 -6.17
N ILE A 304 0.79 -6.79 -5.96
CA ILE A 304 1.21 -7.89 -5.08
C ILE A 304 1.48 -7.43 -3.63
N ARG A 305 1.13 -6.21 -3.26
CA ARG A 305 1.25 -5.63 -1.90
C ARG A 305 2.69 -5.58 -1.35
N CYS A 306 3.71 -5.46 -2.20
CA CYS A 306 5.12 -5.42 -1.78
C CYS A 306 5.57 -4.10 -1.09
N GLY A 307 4.81 -3.01 -1.18
CA GLY A 307 5.16 -1.73 -0.54
C GLY A 307 6.26 -0.91 -1.21
N ALA A 308 6.90 -1.37 -2.29
CA ALA A 308 7.99 -0.66 -2.96
C ALA A 308 7.63 0.78 -3.37
N CYS A 309 6.39 0.98 -3.82
CA CYS A 309 5.88 2.30 -4.21
C CYS A 309 5.82 3.30 -3.03
N MET A 310 5.63 2.82 -1.81
CA MET A 310 5.63 3.63 -0.59
C MET A 310 7.05 4.03 -0.23
N ASN A 311 8.00 3.09 -0.27
CA ASN A 311 9.40 3.32 0.06
C ASN A 311 10.06 4.38 -0.83
N THR A 312 9.61 4.51 -2.08
CA THR A 312 10.15 5.49 -3.04
C THR A 312 9.41 6.82 -3.05
N CYS A 313 8.15 6.87 -2.58
CA CYS A 313 7.30 8.05 -2.74
C CYS A 313 7.81 9.26 -1.92
N PRO A 314 8.18 10.38 -2.57
CA PRO A 314 8.69 11.55 -1.85
C PRO A 314 7.62 12.18 -0.94
N VAL A 315 6.34 12.08 -1.31
CA VAL A 315 5.25 12.61 -0.49
C VAL A 315 5.04 11.73 0.73
N TYR A 316 4.85 10.42 0.56
CA TYR A 316 4.65 9.50 1.69
C TYR A 316 5.81 9.55 2.70
N ARG A 317 7.06 9.56 2.22
CA ARG A 317 8.24 9.63 3.10
C ARG A 317 8.26 10.89 3.98
N ARG A 318 7.69 12.00 3.49
CA ARG A 318 7.68 13.29 4.18
C ARG A 318 6.41 13.56 4.98
N SER A 319 5.28 12.91 4.63
CA SER A 319 3.98 13.16 5.26
C SER A 319 3.54 12.07 6.25
N GLY A 320 4.22 10.91 6.24
CA GLY A 320 3.84 9.76 7.07
C GLY A 320 2.57 9.05 6.60
N GLY A 321 2.35 7.84 7.12
CA GLY A 321 1.21 6.99 6.72
C GLY A 321 -0.14 7.57 7.17
N TYR A 322 -0.20 8.13 8.35
CA TYR A 322 -1.44 8.67 8.93
C TYR A 322 -1.94 9.97 8.29
N SER A 323 -1.19 10.54 7.34
CA SER A 323 -1.69 11.66 6.53
C SER A 323 -2.73 11.24 5.49
N TYR A 324 -2.79 9.95 5.17
CA TYR A 324 -3.76 9.40 4.23
C TYR A 324 -5.05 8.98 4.96
N THR A 325 -6.18 9.17 4.28
CA THR A 325 -7.50 8.84 4.85
C THR A 325 -7.94 7.39 4.59
N TYR A 326 -7.24 6.67 3.71
CA TYR A 326 -7.44 5.25 3.46
C TYR A 326 -6.43 4.44 4.28
N PHE A 327 -6.81 3.27 4.76
CA PHE A 327 -5.99 2.44 5.65
C PHE A 327 -4.64 2.01 5.03
N ILE A 328 -4.60 1.86 3.70
CA ILE A 328 -3.35 1.73 2.95
C ILE A 328 -2.91 3.13 2.51
N PRO A 329 -1.77 3.65 2.98
CA PRO A 329 -1.25 4.93 2.51
C PRO A 329 -0.42 4.82 1.22
N GLY A 330 0.05 5.96 0.73
CA GLY A 330 0.95 6.03 -0.41
C GLY A 330 0.28 5.77 -1.77
N PRO A 331 1.07 5.60 -2.84
CA PRO A 331 0.55 5.57 -4.21
C PRO A 331 -0.47 4.46 -4.49
N ILE A 332 -0.24 3.24 -3.96
CA ILE A 332 -1.22 2.16 -4.14
C ILE A 332 -2.49 2.41 -3.32
N GLY A 333 -2.36 2.98 -2.13
CA GLY A 333 -3.51 3.31 -1.29
C GLY A 333 -4.39 4.40 -1.89
N ILE A 334 -3.80 5.36 -2.61
CA ILE A 334 -4.57 6.34 -3.38
C ILE A 334 -5.44 5.64 -4.42
N ASN A 335 -4.87 4.72 -5.21
CA ASN A 335 -5.61 4.00 -6.25
C ASN A 335 -6.69 3.08 -5.67
N LEU A 336 -6.37 2.34 -4.61
CA LEU A 336 -7.32 1.44 -3.94
C LEU A 336 -8.45 2.20 -3.25
N GLY A 337 -8.14 3.30 -2.56
CA GLY A 337 -9.15 4.14 -1.93
C GLY A 337 -10.12 4.74 -2.95
N MET A 338 -9.60 5.21 -4.10
CA MET A 338 -10.43 5.71 -5.19
C MET A 338 -11.29 4.61 -5.82
N ALA A 339 -10.77 3.39 -5.95
CA ALA A 339 -11.53 2.26 -6.45
C ALA A 339 -12.63 1.82 -5.46
N HIS A 340 -12.39 1.93 -4.17
CA HIS A 340 -13.33 1.53 -3.11
C HIS A 340 -14.45 2.55 -2.91
N ASP A 341 -14.09 3.83 -2.69
CA ASP A 341 -15.05 4.92 -2.48
C ASP A 341 -14.46 6.25 -2.92
N PRO A 342 -14.69 6.68 -4.18
CA PRO A 342 -14.18 7.94 -4.71
C PRO A 342 -14.66 9.17 -3.91
N GLU A 343 -15.86 9.13 -3.35
CA GLU A 343 -16.42 10.26 -2.61
C GLU A 343 -15.75 10.48 -1.26
N LYS A 344 -15.32 9.40 -0.62
CA LYS A 344 -14.65 9.42 0.68
C LYS A 344 -13.15 9.73 0.57
N TYR A 345 -12.48 9.21 -0.47
CA TYR A 345 -11.01 9.17 -0.52
C TYR A 345 -10.36 10.10 -1.55
N TYR A 346 -11.13 10.88 -2.32
CA TYR A 346 -10.60 11.78 -3.37
C TYR A 346 -9.54 12.78 -2.89
N ASP A 347 -9.56 13.19 -1.62
CA ASP A 347 -8.58 14.11 -1.06
C ASP A 347 -7.14 13.57 -1.15
N ASN A 348 -6.99 12.24 -1.09
CA ASN A 348 -5.69 11.58 -1.20
C ASN A 348 -5.03 11.77 -2.58
N LEU A 349 -5.80 12.09 -3.63
CA LEU A 349 -5.24 12.41 -4.96
C LEU A 349 -4.29 13.61 -4.93
N SER A 350 -4.46 14.52 -3.95
CA SER A 350 -3.56 15.65 -3.74
C SER A 350 -2.17 15.25 -3.24
N ALA A 351 -2.04 14.05 -2.66
CA ALA A 351 -0.80 13.49 -2.13
C ALA A 351 0.14 12.93 -3.21
N CYS A 352 -0.05 13.27 -4.47
CA CYS A 352 0.78 12.80 -5.56
C CYS A 352 1.37 13.95 -6.37
N SER A 353 2.68 13.94 -6.55
CA SER A 353 3.43 14.91 -7.40
C SER A 353 3.57 14.45 -8.86
N LEU A 354 3.04 13.27 -9.23
CA LEU A 354 3.20 12.64 -10.55
C LEU A 354 4.66 12.45 -10.97
N CYS A 355 5.57 12.22 -10.03
CA CYS A 355 6.99 12.01 -10.30
C CYS A 355 7.34 10.65 -10.92
N MET A 356 6.37 9.76 -11.13
CA MET A 356 6.45 8.44 -11.74
C MET A 356 7.29 7.39 -10.96
N SER A 357 8.04 7.77 -9.93
CA SER A 357 8.94 6.86 -9.21
C SER A 357 8.27 5.58 -8.69
N CYS A 358 6.99 5.64 -8.31
CA CYS A 358 6.23 4.48 -7.87
C CYS A 358 5.89 3.49 -9.02
N SER A 359 5.65 3.99 -10.24
CA SER A 359 5.47 3.16 -11.44
C SER A 359 6.77 2.46 -11.83
N ASP A 360 7.88 3.20 -11.75
CA ASP A 360 9.23 2.74 -12.07
C ASP A 360 9.68 1.53 -11.22
N VAL A 361 9.47 1.60 -9.91
CA VAL A 361 9.88 0.54 -8.99
C VAL A 361 8.90 -0.63 -8.90
N CYS A 362 7.71 -0.51 -9.47
CA CYS A 362 6.67 -1.51 -9.30
C CYS A 362 7.03 -2.85 -9.96
N PRO A 363 7.13 -3.96 -9.21
CA PRO A 363 7.51 -5.25 -9.79
C PRO A 363 6.43 -5.85 -10.72
N ALA A 364 5.17 -5.42 -10.58
CA ALA A 364 4.05 -5.87 -11.39
C ALA A 364 3.54 -4.79 -12.39
N LYS A 365 4.32 -3.74 -12.60
CA LYS A 365 4.04 -2.64 -13.56
C LYS A 365 2.61 -2.10 -13.47
N VAL A 366 2.16 -1.77 -12.26
CA VAL A 366 0.79 -1.27 -11.97
C VAL A 366 0.49 0.09 -12.62
N ASP A 367 1.51 0.85 -13.02
CA ASP A 367 1.39 2.22 -13.56
C ASP A 367 0.66 3.18 -12.61
N LEU A 368 1.04 3.15 -11.35
CA LEU A 368 0.36 3.84 -10.25
C LEU A 368 0.14 5.34 -10.49
N ALA A 369 1.15 6.03 -11.00
CA ALA A 369 1.06 7.47 -11.22
C ALA A 369 0.13 7.81 -12.38
N GLU A 370 0.12 7.00 -13.45
CA GLU A 370 -0.81 7.16 -14.57
C GLU A 370 -2.26 6.96 -14.10
N GLN A 371 -2.52 5.91 -13.31
CA GLN A 371 -3.86 5.69 -12.75
C GLN A 371 -4.30 6.83 -11.83
N ILE A 372 -3.41 7.39 -11.00
CA ILE A 372 -3.72 8.58 -10.18
C ILE A 372 -4.06 9.78 -11.07
N TYR A 373 -3.38 9.94 -12.20
CA TYR A 373 -3.70 10.98 -13.17
C TYR A 373 -5.09 10.77 -13.78
N LYS A 374 -5.44 9.53 -14.14
CA LYS A 374 -6.78 9.18 -14.64
C LYS A 374 -7.87 9.43 -13.60
N TRP A 375 -7.65 9.03 -12.34
CA TRP A 375 -8.57 9.34 -11.24
C TRP A 375 -8.79 10.83 -11.05
N ARG A 376 -7.78 11.69 -11.27
CA ARG A 376 -7.97 13.15 -11.26
C ARG A 376 -8.87 13.63 -12.39
N GLN A 377 -8.80 13.01 -13.57
CA GLN A 377 -9.69 13.31 -14.69
C GLN A 377 -11.13 12.87 -14.38
N ASP A 378 -11.30 11.69 -13.82
CA ASP A 378 -12.62 11.18 -13.44
C ASP A 378 -13.28 12.03 -12.34
N LEU A 379 -12.49 12.45 -11.34
CA LEU A 379 -12.95 13.37 -10.31
C LEU A 379 -13.45 14.70 -10.92
N TYR A 380 -12.82 15.17 -11.97
CA TYR A 380 -13.27 16.37 -12.68
C TYR A 380 -14.60 16.14 -13.38
N LYS A 381 -14.78 14.99 -14.04
CA LYS A 381 -16.02 14.59 -14.73
C LYS A 381 -17.20 14.49 -13.75
N ILE A 382 -17.01 13.90 -12.57
CA ILE A 382 -18.05 13.74 -11.55
C ILE A 382 -18.31 15.03 -10.73
N GLY A 383 -17.69 16.15 -11.08
CA GLY A 383 -17.98 17.45 -10.47
C GLY A 383 -17.35 17.73 -9.11
N LYS A 384 -16.54 16.84 -8.56
CA LYS A 384 -15.88 16.98 -7.24
C LYS A 384 -14.60 17.84 -7.29
N ALA A 385 -14.15 18.26 -8.46
CA ALA A 385 -12.97 19.13 -8.58
C ALA A 385 -13.25 20.51 -7.95
N ASN A 386 -12.28 21.02 -7.21
CA ASN A 386 -12.37 22.33 -6.55
C ASN A 386 -12.65 23.45 -7.57
N THR A 387 -13.64 24.31 -7.27
CA THR A 387 -14.08 25.40 -8.17
C THR A 387 -12.93 26.34 -8.52
N GLY A 388 -12.07 26.70 -7.57
CA GLY A 388 -10.89 27.53 -7.85
C GLY A 388 -9.93 26.88 -8.84
N LYS A 389 -9.71 25.57 -8.74
CA LYS A 389 -8.90 24.81 -9.72
C LYS A 389 -9.57 24.77 -11.09
N LYS A 390 -10.90 24.65 -11.16
CA LYS A 390 -11.65 24.67 -12.43
C LYS A 390 -11.47 26.03 -13.13
N ILE A 391 -11.62 27.13 -12.40
CA ILE A 391 -11.44 28.50 -12.94
C ILE A 391 -10.00 28.69 -13.40
N MET A 392 -9.02 28.32 -12.59
CA MET A 392 -7.60 28.41 -12.93
C MET A 392 -7.25 27.60 -14.18
N SER A 393 -7.71 26.35 -14.25
CA SER A 393 -7.45 25.48 -15.41
C SER A 393 -8.14 26.01 -16.66
N GLY A 394 -9.36 26.57 -16.55
CA GLY A 394 -10.06 27.22 -17.63
C GLY A 394 -9.31 28.44 -18.13
N GLY A 395 -8.83 29.30 -17.24
CA GLY A 395 -7.99 30.45 -17.57
C GLY A 395 -6.68 30.07 -18.27
N MET A 396 -6.00 29.03 -17.73
CA MET A 396 -4.78 28.47 -18.35
C MET A 396 -5.05 27.92 -19.75
N LYS A 397 -6.17 27.23 -19.95
CA LYS A 397 -6.58 26.75 -21.28
C LYS A 397 -6.70 27.90 -22.26
N VAL A 398 -7.47 28.93 -21.91
CA VAL A 398 -7.64 30.11 -22.78
C VAL A 398 -6.29 30.76 -23.08
N LEU A 399 -5.42 30.91 -22.09
CA LEU A 399 -4.09 31.48 -22.27
C LEU A 399 -3.23 30.65 -23.24
N MET A 400 -3.27 29.32 -23.13
CA MET A 400 -2.44 28.42 -23.98
C MET A 400 -3.02 28.27 -25.39
N ASP A 401 -4.33 28.35 -25.56
CA ASP A 401 -4.99 28.27 -26.88
C ASP A 401 -4.76 29.52 -27.73
N HIS A 402 -4.28 30.64 -27.13
CA HIS A 402 -4.07 31.93 -27.81
C HIS A 402 -2.60 32.36 -27.72
N PRO A 403 -1.76 32.13 -28.76
CA PRO A 403 -0.34 32.46 -28.74
C PRO A 403 -0.01 33.91 -28.40
N ALA A 404 -0.85 34.86 -28.82
CA ALA A 404 -0.65 36.28 -28.51
C ALA A 404 -0.80 36.56 -27.00
N LEU A 405 -1.84 35.98 -26.35
CA LEU A 405 -2.06 36.11 -24.91
C LEU A 405 -0.94 35.40 -24.13
N PHE A 406 -0.50 34.22 -24.58
CA PHE A 406 0.58 33.49 -23.97
C PHE A 406 1.89 34.29 -24.01
N ASN A 407 2.26 34.87 -25.15
CA ASN A 407 3.44 35.69 -25.27
C ASN A 407 3.34 36.99 -24.44
N ALA A 408 2.20 37.61 -24.36
CA ALA A 408 1.97 38.78 -23.48
C ALA A 408 2.13 38.41 -22.00
N ALA A 409 1.61 37.24 -21.59
CA ALA A 409 1.81 36.72 -20.23
C ALA A 409 3.29 36.42 -19.90
N LEU A 410 4.01 35.84 -20.85
CA LEU A 410 5.49 35.58 -20.67
C LEU A 410 6.26 36.89 -20.56
N TRP A 411 5.89 37.91 -21.32
CA TRP A 411 6.49 39.25 -21.23
C TRP A 411 6.23 39.92 -19.87
N ALA A 412 5.03 39.75 -19.32
CA ALA A 412 4.67 40.31 -18.02
C ALA A 412 5.17 39.48 -16.81
N ALA A 413 5.48 38.20 -16.99
CA ALA A 413 5.84 37.27 -15.90
C ALA A 413 7.02 37.73 -15.01
N PRO A 414 8.11 38.36 -15.53
CA PRO A 414 9.19 38.86 -14.70
C PRO A 414 8.79 39.88 -13.66
N ALA A 415 7.70 40.63 -13.89
CA ALA A 415 7.18 41.59 -12.91
C ALA A 415 6.72 40.94 -11.59
N VAL A 416 6.33 39.65 -11.66
CA VAL A 416 5.95 38.86 -10.46
C VAL A 416 7.11 38.68 -9.51
N ASN A 417 8.36 38.69 -9.99
CA ASN A 417 9.56 38.56 -9.15
C ASN A 417 9.65 39.69 -8.12
N HIS A 418 9.15 40.86 -8.46
CA HIS A 418 9.20 42.07 -7.64
C HIS A 418 8.01 42.22 -6.68
N LEU A 419 7.01 41.35 -6.77
CA LEU A 419 5.84 41.41 -5.87
C LEU A 419 6.23 41.01 -4.43
N PRO A 420 5.64 41.68 -3.39
CA PRO A 420 5.84 41.32 -2.00
C PRO A 420 5.43 39.87 -1.69
N ARG A 421 6.13 39.22 -0.72
CA ARG A 421 5.85 37.82 -0.36
C ARG A 421 4.40 37.55 0.02
N PHE A 422 3.73 38.47 0.73
CA PHE A 422 2.34 38.30 1.14
C PHE A 422 1.35 38.27 -0.02
N ILE A 423 1.71 38.82 -1.19
CA ILE A 423 0.92 38.75 -2.42
C ILE A 423 1.18 37.41 -3.13
N LYS A 424 2.45 37.01 -3.18
CA LYS A 424 2.87 35.76 -3.87
C LYS A 424 2.51 34.48 -3.11
N TYR A 425 2.43 34.55 -1.78
CA TYR A 425 2.30 33.38 -0.91
C TYR A 425 1.27 33.62 0.19
N ASN A 426 0.02 33.33 -0.11
CA ASN A 426 -1.09 33.46 0.83
C ASN A 426 -2.04 32.26 0.71
N ASP A 427 -3.05 32.18 1.58
CA ASP A 427 -4.00 31.06 1.60
C ASP A 427 -5.06 31.12 0.50
N LEU A 428 -5.15 32.22 -0.23
CA LEU A 428 -6.13 32.45 -1.28
C LEU A 428 -5.61 32.04 -2.68
N ASP A 429 -4.29 32.08 -2.87
CA ASP A 429 -3.70 31.68 -4.13
C ASP A 429 -3.54 30.14 -4.27
N ALA A 430 -3.36 29.67 -5.50
CA ALA A 430 -3.23 28.26 -5.79
C ALA A 430 -1.85 27.69 -5.39
N TRP A 431 -0.85 28.55 -5.16
CA TRP A 431 0.50 28.13 -4.80
C TRP A 431 0.68 27.98 -3.28
N GLY A 432 0.07 28.87 -2.48
CA GLY A 432 0.02 28.80 -1.03
C GLY A 432 1.33 29.17 -0.31
N LYS A 433 1.25 29.27 1.02
CA LYS A 433 2.37 29.71 1.88
C LYS A 433 3.57 28.76 1.93
N GLY A 434 3.37 27.48 1.69
CA GLY A 434 4.40 26.44 1.85
C GLY A 434 5.26 26.17 0.61
N ARG A 435 5.16 27.00 -0.42
CA ARG A 435 5.88 26.82 -1.69
C ARG A 435 6.62 28.09 -2.09
N GLU A 436 7.68 27.92 -2.88
CA GLU A 436 8.39 29.02 -3.48
C GLU A 436 8.21 28.98 -4.98
N LEU A 437 7.80 30.12 -5.57
CA LEU A 437 7.78 30.30 -7.01
C LEU A 437 9.22 30.43 -7.48
N PRO A 438 9.60 29.69 -8.54
CA PRO A 438 10.88 29.95 -9.20
C PRO A 438 10.87 31.38 -9.78
N GLU A 439 12.01 32.01 -9.81
CA GLU A 439 12.13 33.32 -10.46
C GLU A 439 11.88 33.18 -11.94
N PHE A 440 11.03 34.05 -12.45
CA PHE A 440 10.80 34.14 -13.90
C PHE A 440 12.00 34.78 -14.58
N ALA A 441 12.47 34.12 -15.65
CA ALA A 441 13.54 34.66 -16.46
C ALA A 441 13.16 36.00 -17.12
N SER A 442 14.10 36.91 -17.26
CA SER A 442 13.90 38.23 -17.89
C SER A 442 13.53 38.16 -19.38
N GLU A 443 13.92 37.09 -20.04
CA GLU A 443 13.63 36.82 -21.45
C GLU A 443 12.99 35.43 -21.59
N SER A 444 11.99 35.30 -22.48
CA SER A 444 11.40 34.00 -22.79
C SER A 444 12.36 33.13 -23.60
N PHE A 445 12.18 31.80 -23.56
CA PHE A 445 12.93 30.88 -24.40
C PHE A 445 12.86 31.24 -25.88
N ASN A 446 11.68 31.65 -26.37
CA ASN A 446 11.48 32.05 -27.75
C ASN A 446 12.31 33.29 -28.12
N GLU A 447 12.45 34.26 -27.21
CA GLU A 447 13.28 35.45 -27.43
C GLU A 447 14.76 35.09 -27.42
N MET A 448 15.20 34.29 -26.46
CA MET A 448 16.59 33.79 -26.40
C MET A 448 16.94 32.96 -27.64
N TRP A 449 16.03 32.12 -28.10
CA TRP A 449 16.20 31.34 -29.33
C TRP A 449 16.34 32.20 -30.56
N LYS A 450 15.46 33.21 -30.74
CA LYS A 450 15.55 34.19 -31.86
C LYS A 450 16.86 34.99 -31.81
N LYS A 451 17.37 35.28 -30.62
CA LYS A 451 18.61 36.03 -30.43
C LYS A 451 19.87 35.11 -30.45
N ASN A 452 19.73 33.83 -30.80
CA ASN A 452 20.82 32.84 -30.78
C ASN A 452 21.54 32.68 -29.41
N LYS A 453 20.86 33.00 -28.31
CA LYS A 453 21.38 32.92 -26.94
C LYS A 453 21.27 31.52 -26.31
N VAL A 454 20.72 30.54 -27.02
CA VAL A 454 20.60 29.17 -26.52
C VAL A 454 21.91 28.43 -26.86
N GLN A 455 22.58 27.92 -25.84
CA GLN A 455 23.80 27.12 -25.99
C GLN A 455 23.57 25.98 -27.00
N GLY A 456 24.43 25.85 -28.00
CA GLY A 456 24.37 24.84 -29.05
C GLY A 456 24.23 25.36 -30.48
N LYS A 457 24.05 26.67 -30.69
CA LYS A 457 24.01 27.26 -32.05
C LYS A 457 25.32 27.89 -32.51
N GLU A 458 26.33 28.00 -31.66
CA GLU A 458 27.61 28.68 -32.00
C GLU A 458 28.66 27.79 -32.66
N GLU A 459 28.45 26.47 -32.79
CA GLU A 459 29.47 25.54 -33.34
C GLU A 459 29.28 25.16 -34.81
N ASN A 460 28.34 25.75 -35.53
CA ASN A 460 28.20 25.51 -36.97
C ASN A 460 28.14 26.83 -37.77
N LYS A 461 29.24 27.54 -37.80
CA LYS A 461 29.60 28.48 -38.88
C LYS A 461 31.04 28.32 -39.28
#